data_799842023e119c356540c39ca634cb14
#
_entry.id   799842023e119c356540c39ca634cb14
#
_cell.length_a   1.000
_cell.length_b   1.000
_cell.length_c   1.000
_cell.angle_alpha   90.00
_cell.angle_beta   90.00
_cell.angle_gamma   90.00
#
_symmetry.space_group_name_H-M   'P 1'
#
loop_
_entity.id
_entity.type
_entity.pdbx_description
1 polymer ?
#
loop_
_entity_poly.entity_id
_entity_poly.type
_entity_poly.pdbx_seq_one_letter_code
_entity_poly.pdbx_strand_id
1 'polypeptide(L)'
;MKRTVVVADISEKYGNPLAELVQTACQFESEIFITANSKKINAKSIMGIIAFNPNEGMEVSVLAEGKDEEEALDAMERFLVCE
;
A
#
# COMPACT_ATOMS: atom_id res chain seq x y z
N MET A 1 -11.00 -2.24 -8.38
CA MET A 1 -9.89 -1.68 -9.21
C MET A 1 -8.57 -2.17 -8.64
N LYS A 2 -7.62 -2.49 -9.50
CA LYS A 2 -6.37 -3.10 -9.09
C LYS A 2 -5.20 -2.52 -9.88
N ARG A 3 -4.05 -2.37 -9.20
CA ARG A 3 -2.85 -1.86 -9.84
C ARG A 3 -1.63 -2.60 -9.28
N THR A 4 -0.75 -3.06 -10.15
CA THR A 4 0.47 -3.77 -9.75
C THR A 4 1.66 -2.82 -9.82
N VAL A 5 2.47 -2.81 -8.76
CA VAL A 5 3.65 -1.95 -8.68
C VAL A 5 4.82 -2.70 -8.07
N VAL A 6 6.03 -2.22 -8.34
CA VAL A 6 7.23 -2.70 -7.68
C VAL A 6 7.61 -1.70 -6.60
N VAL A 7 7.76 -2.17 -5.38
CA VAL A 7 8.04 -1.32 -4.23
C VAL A 7 9.45 -0.73 -4.35
N ALA A 8 9.56 0.59 -4.22
CA ALA A 8 10.84 1.29 -4.16
C ALA A 8 11.36 1.30 -2.73
N ASP A 9 12.50 1.97 -2.49
CA ASP A 9 13.07 2.04 -1.15
C ASP A 9 12.32 3.05 -0.28
N ILE A 10 11.18 2.63 0.25
CA ILE A 10 10.34 3.47 1.09
C ILE A 10 11.00 3.77 2.44
N SER A 11 11.89 2.89 2.90
CA SER A 11 12.58 3.10 4.17
C SER A 11 13.55 4.27 4.12
N GLU A 12 14.08 4.58 2.93
CA GLU A 12 14.96 5.73 2.74
C GLU A 12 14.17 7.04 2.69
N LYS A 13 13.00 7.03 2.03
CA LYS A 13 12.22 8.24 1.82
C LYS A 13 11.38 8.64 3.04
N TYR A 14 10.85 7.66 3.75
CA TYR A 14 9.92 7.91 4.86
C TYR A 14 10.54 7.55 6.20
N GLY A 15 10.28 8.38 7.21
CA GLY A 15 10.82 8.13 8.56
C GLY A 15 10.24 6.89 9.21
N ASN A 16 8.95 6.62 8.98
CA ASN A 16 8.27 5.44 9.49
C ASN A 16 7.38 4.89 8.39
N PRO A 17 7.96 4.18 7.41
CA PRO A 17 7.25 3.83 6.18
C PRO A 17 6.00 2.99 6.39
N LEU A 18 6.02 2.04 7.32
CA LEU A 18 4.86 1.18 7.51
C LEU A 18 3.69 1.93 8.12
N ALA A 19 3.96 2.77 9.13
CA ALA A 19 2.91 3.58 9.74
C ALA A 19 2.37 4.61 8.75
N GLU A 20 3.24 5.23 7.96
CA GLU A 20 2.82 6.23 6.98
C GLU A 20 2.01 5.60 5.86
N LEU A 21 2.33 4.37 5.47
CA LEU A 21 1.56 3.63 4.48
C LEU A 21 0.12 3.41 4.98
N VAL A 22 -0.02 2.95 6.22
CA VAL A 22 -1.33 2.74 6.83
C VAL A 22 -2.11 4.05 6.93
N GLN A 23 -1.43 5.13 7.34
CA GLN A 23 -2.07 6.44 7.42
C GLN A 23 -2.58 6.92 6.06
N THR A 24 -1.79 6.68 5.01
CA THR A 24 -2.20 7.02 3.66
C THR A 24 -3.46 6.25 3.26
N ALA A 25 -3.48 4.95 3.52
CA ALA A 25 -4.65 4.12 3.22
C ALA A 25 -5.88 4.57 4.00
N CYS A 26 -5.70 4.98 5.24
CA CYS A 26 -6.81 5.40 6.11
C CYS A 26 -7.45 6.73 5.71
N GLN A 27 -6.84 7.49 4.79
CA GLN A 27 -7.42 8.73 4.29
C GLN A 27 -8.60 8.50 3.34
N PHE A 28 -8.76 7.28 2.85
CA PHE A 28 -9.76 6.95 1.84
C PHE A 28 -10.87 6.10 2.44
N GLU A 29 -12.09 6.26 1.91
CA GLU A 29 -13.23 5.46 2.32
C GLU A 29 -13.20 4.06 1.72
N SER A 30 -12.59 3.91 0.56
CA SER A 30 -12.48 2.62 -0.12
C SER A 30 -11.77 1.57 0.72
N GLU A 31 -12.14 0.31 0.53
CA GLU A 31 -11.37 -0.78 1.09
C GLU A 31 -10.10 -0.92 0.25
N ILE A 32 -8.96 -1.05 0.92
CA ILE A 32 -7.66 -1.13 0.25
C ILE A 32 -6.94 -2.37 0.75
N PHE A 33 -6.51 -3.21 -0.19
CA PHE A 33 -5.76 -4.41 0.11
C PHE A 33 -4.47 -4.43 -0.70
N ILE A 34 -3.43 -5.05 -0.13
CA ILE A 34 -2.18 -5.28 -0.84
C ILE A 34 -1.96 -6.78 -0.91
N THR A 35 -1.69 -7.28 -2.10
CA THR A 35 -1.47 -8.71 -2.29
C THR A 35 -0.09 -8.97 -2.86
N ALA A 36 0.56 -10.02 -2.36
CA ALA A 36 1.82 -10.54 -2.89
C ALA A 36 2.00 -11.97 -2.38
N ASN A 37 2.55 -12.84 -3.22
CA ASN A 37 2.87 -14.23 -2.82
C ASN A 37 1.67 -14.94 -2.20
N SER A 38 0.49 -14.78 -2.80
CA SER A 38 -0.76 -15.40 -2.35
C SER A 38 -1.29 -14.88 -1.02
N LYS A 39 -0.72 -13.82 -0.49
CA LYS A 39 -1.20 -13.17 0.74
C LYS A 39 -1.98 -11.92 0.39
N LYS A 40 -3.08 -11.70 1.09
CA LYS A 40 -3.91 -10.52 0.93
C LYS A 40 -3.97 -9.79 2.28
N ILE A 41 -3.48 -8.57 2.32
CA ILE A 41 -3.36 -7.81 3.56
C ILE A 41 -4.20 -6.54 3.46
N ASN A 42 -4.93 -6.23 4.53
CA ASN A 42 -5.68 -4.98 4.61
C ASN A 42 -4.70 -3.84 4.83
N ALA A 43 -4.63 -2.90 3.87
CA ALA A 43 -3.67 -1.80 3.95
C ALA A 43 -3.95 -0.83 5.10
N LYS A 44 -5.15 -0.88 5.68
CA LYS A 44 -5.50 -0.04 6.84
C LYS A 44 -5.15 -0.69 8.17
N SER A 45 -4.61 -1.92 8.14
CA SER A 45 -4.24 -2.65 9.35
C SER A 45 -2.74 -2.55 9.58
N ILE A 46 -2.33 -1.84 10.64
CA ILE A 46 -0.91 -1.69 10.97
C ILE A 46 -0.27 -3.06 11.28
N MET A 47 -0.98 -3.92 11.96
CA MET A 47 -0.47 -5.26 12.28
C MET A 47 -0.25 -6.08 11.02
N GLY A 48 -1.21 -6.03 10.08
CA GLY A 48 -1.09 -6.73 8.81
C GLY A 48 0.07 -6.22 7.98
N ILE A 49 0.22 -4.91 7.91
CA ILE A 49 1.30 -4.29 7.13
C ILE A 49 2.67 -4.59 7.75
N ILE A 50 2.79 -4.58 9.06
CA ILE A 50 4.05 -4.94 9.73
C ILE A 50 4.41 -6.40 9.43
N ALA A 51 3.44 -7.31 9.51
CA ALA A 51 3.67 -8.72 9.20
C ALA A 51 4.02 -8.94 7.74
N PHE A 52 3.38 -8.20 6.84
CA PHE A 52 3.64 -8.28 5.41
C PHE A 52 5.00 -7.70 5.05
N ASN A 53 5.35 -6.57 5.64
CA ASN A 53 6.64 -5.90 5.52
C ASN A 53 7.06 -5.70 4.06
N PRO A 54 6.37 -4.79 3.33
CA PRO A 54 6.74 -4.52 1.94
C PRO A 54 8.16 -3.96 1.85
N ASN A 55 8.97 -4.57 1.00
CA ASN A 55 10.39 -4.22 0.83
C ASN A 55 10.70 -3.81 -0.60
N GLU A 56 11.79 -3.09 -0.76
CA GLU A 56 12.28 -2.68 -2.06
C GLU A 56 12.43 -3.88 -3.00
N GLY A 57 11.93 -3.74 -4.21
CA GLY A 57 12.00 -4.78 -5.22
C GLY A 57 10.83 -5.76 -5.20
N MET A 58 10.00 -5.73 -4.16
CA MET A 58 8.85 -6.61 -4.07
C MET A 58 7.76 -6.16 -5.03
N GLU A 59 7.24 -7.10 -5.83
CA GLU A 59 6.09 -6.82 -6.68
C GLU A 59 4.81 -7.07 -5.91
N VAL A 60 3.98 -6.05 -5.81
CA VAL A 60 2.71 -6.15 -5.08
C VAL A 60 1.57 -5.63 -5.95
N SER A 61 0.36 -6.12 -5.69
CA SER A 61 -0.84 -5.60 -6.31
C SER A 61 -1.67 -4.89 -5.26
N VAL A 62 -2.10 -3.67 -5.58
CA VAL A 62 -2.96 -2.88 -4.70
C VAL A 62 -4.37 -2.97 -5.25
N LEU A 63 -5.32 -3.39 -4.40
CA LEU A 63 -6.73 -3.44 -4.75
C LEU A 63 -7.46 -2.38 -3.95
N ALA A 64 -8.33 -1.63 -4.62
CA ALA A 64 -9.19 -0.66 -3.94
C ALA A 64 -10.60 -0.81 -4.47
N GLU A 65 -11.57 -0.80 -3.57
CA GLU A 65 -12.97 -0.89 -3.92
C GLU A 65 -13.75 0.11 -3.10
N GLY A 66 -14.41 1.02 -3.76
CA GLY A 66 -15.21 2.02 -3.09
C GLY A 66 -15.34 3.29 -3.90
N LYS A 67 -15.87 4.30 -3.24
CA LYS A 67 -16.23 5.56 -3.87
C LYS A 67 -15.03 6.33 -4.41
N ASP A 68 -13.89 6.25 -3.70
CA ASP A 68 -12.66 6.95 -4.04
C ASP A 68 -11.55 5.99 -4.42
N GLU A 69 -11.91 4.86 -5.02
CA GLU A 69 -10.94 3.80 -5.33
C GLU A 69 -9.81 4.26 -6.25
N GLU A 70 -10.11 5.12 -7.22
CA GLU A 70 -9.09 5.60 -8.15
C GLU A 70 -8.07 6.49 -7.45
N GLU A 71 -8.54 7.43 -6.63
CA GLU A 71 -7.65 8.29 -5.86
C GLU A 71 -6.85 7.48 -4.86
N ALA A 72 -7.47 6.46 -4.26
CA ALA A 72 -6.78 5.58 -3.32
C ALA A 72 -5.64 4.83 -4.00
N LEU A 73 -5.88 4.27 -5.20
CA LEU A 73 -4.84 3.58 -5.95
C LEU A 73 -3.70 4.51 -6.33
N ASP A 74 -4.02 5.73 -6.79
CA ASP A 74 -3.00 6.70 -7.14
C ASP A 74 -2.11 7.04 -5.95
N ALA A 75 -2.72 7.27 -4.78
CA ALA A 75 -1.97 7.61 -3.58
C ALA A 75 -1.10 6.44 -3.10
N MET A 76 -1.64 5.23 -3.13
CA MET A 76 -0.89 4.04 -2.71
C MET A 76 0.28 3.77 -3.67
N GLU A 77 0.05 3.91 -4.97
CA GLU A 77 1.12 3.73 -5.94
C GLU A 77 2.24 4.74 -5.73
N ARG A 78 1.89 6.03 -5.60
CA ARG A 78 2.89 7.06 -5.36
C ARG A 78 3.70 6.81 -4.11
N PHE A 79 3.04 6.34 -3.08
CA PHE A 79 3.74 6.00 -1.83
C PHE A 79 4.75 4.88 -2.07
N LEU A 80 4.31 3.78 -2.68
CA LEU A 80 5.13 2.58 -2.83
C LEU A 80 6.27 2.76 -3.83
N VAL A 81 6.12 3.64 -4.84
CA VAL A 81 7.20 3.91 -5.80
C VAL A 81 8.00 5.16 -5.44
N CYS A 82 7.71 5.79 -4.32
CA CYS A 82 8.41 6.97 -3.81
C CYS A 82 8.33 8.18 -4.71
N GLU A 83 7.17 8.42 -5.28
CA GLU A 83 6.92 9.62 -6.08
C GLU A 83 6.35 10.77 -5.26
#